data_6dcb4a470b2feb9d5d6b4bbd3a3a7176
#
_entry.id   6dcb4a470b2feb9d5d6b4bbd3a3a7176
#
_cell.length_a   1.000
_cell.length_b   1.000
_cell.length_c   1.000
_cell.angle_alpha   90.00
_cell.angle_beta   90.00
_cell.angle_gamma   90.00
#
_symmetry.space_group_name_H-M   'P 1'
#
loop_
_entity.id
_entity.type
_entity.pdbx_description
1 polymer ?
#
loop_
_entity_poly.entity_id
_entity_poly.type
_entity_poly.pdbx_seq_one_letter_code
_entity_poly.pdbx_strand_id
1 'polypeptide(L)'
;MAIVRDYPKYTEVYAPHVLESKVSSTGETADLFSVVLMNRSVLSKTALDCDYESTFVRVDDRRMYSITQAKRIQEIADYGTAKQHTLPEGEGTGIIWRLYSVSRFEEREDGLYIETEAMALSRDIPSALRLVVEPIVRRVSREALETALRQTANAAHASGGAATVRAAPFPFALLPTRIVR
;
A
#
# COMPACT_ATOMS: atom_id res chain seq x y z
N MET A 1 -4.15 -16.18 -3.33
CA MET A 1 -5.24 -15.16 -3.48
C MET A 1 -6.08 -14.96 -2.24
N ALA A 2 -6.43 -15.98 -1.48
CA ALA A 2 -7.22 -15.82 -0.25
C ALA A 2 -6.64 -14.74 0.70
N ILE A 3 -5.31 -14.69 0.88
CA ILE A 3 -4.65 -13.77 1.81
C ILE A 3 -4.82 -12.30 1.45
N VAL A 4 -4.68 -11.94 0.17
CA VAL A 4 -4.79 -10.53 -0.27
C VAL A 4 -6.24 -10.03 -0.31
N ARG A 5 -7.22 -10.90 -0.09
CA ARG A 5 -8.65 -10.57 0.07
C ARG A 5 -9.16 -10.82 1.50
N ASP A 6 -8.30 -11.28 2.41
CA ASP A 6 -8.64 -11.50 3.82
C ASP A 6 -8.42 -10.19 4.60
N TYR A 7 -9.16 -9.15 4.23
CA TYR A 7 -9.05 -7.80 4.81
C TYR A 7 -9.13 -7.78 6.34
N PRO A 8 -9.99 -8.59 7.01
CA PRO A 8 -10.01 -8.64 8.47
C PRO A 8 -8.68 -9.02 9.11
N LYS A 9 -7.84 -9.79 8.42
CA LYS A 9 -6.51 -10.17 8.92
C LYS A 9 -5.40 -9.18 8.61
N TYR A 10 -5.68 -8.08 7.93
CA TYR A 10 -4.65 -7.10 7.58
C TYR A 10 -3.97 -6.49 8.80
N THR A 11 -4.69 -6.33 9.92
CA THR A 11 -4.11 -5.84 11.18
C THR A 11 -3.09 -6.80 11.79
N GLU A 12 -3.22 -8.10 11.51
CA GLU A 12 -2.28 -9.14 11.94
C GLU A 12 -1.13 -9.28 10.93
N VAL A 13 -1.48 -9.46 9.63
CA VAL A 13 -0.51 -9.71 8.56
C VAL A 13 0.42 -8.52 8.35
N TYR A 14 -0.10 -7.31 8.38
CA TYR A 14 0.65 -6.07 8.10
C TYR A 14 0.97 -5.24 9.35
N ALA A 15 0.98 -5.87 10.53
CA ALA A 15 1.44 -5.21 11.75
C ALA A 15 2.89 -4.74 11.60
N PRO A 16 3.28 -3.61 12.18
CA PRO A 16 2.48 -2.62 12.92
C PRO A 16 1.93 -1.48 12.04
N HIS A 17 1.95 -1.63 10.71
CA HIS A 17 1.60 -0.56 9.78
C HIS A 17 0.10 -0.42 9.55
N VAL A 18 -0.64 -1.52 9.58
CA VAL A 18 -2.10 -1.52 9.53
C VAL A 18 -2.64 -1.58 10.95
N LEU A 19 -3.41 -0.57 11.34
CA LEU A 19 -3.97 -0.40 12.69
C LEU A 19 -5.39 -0.91 12.76
N GLU A 20 -6.18 -0.64 11.73
CA GLU A 20 -7.54 -1.10 11.56
C GLU A 20 -7.76 -1.53 10.12
N SER A 21 -8.62 -2.50 9.91
CA SER A 21 -9.05 -2.92 8.58
C SER A 21 -10.49 -3.41 8.65
N LYS A 22 -11.32 -2.95 7.71
CA LYS A 22 -12.73 -3.29 7.60
C LYS A 22 -13.09 -3.51 6.14
N VAL A 23 -13.84 -4.57 5.85
CA VAL A 23 -14.42 -4.78 4.54
C VAL A 23 -15.81 -4.13 4.51
N SER A 24 -16.09 -3.36 3.44
CA SER A 24 -17.38 -2.76 3.19
C SER A 24 -18.23 -3.64 2.27
N SER A 25 -17.62 -4.19 1.23
CA SER A 25 -18.25 -5.16 0.34
C SER A 25 -17.20 -5.99 -0.39
N THR A 26 -17.57 -7.23 -0.72
CA THR A 26 -16.78 -8.10 -1.60
C THR A 26 -17.63 -8.50 -2.79
N GLY A 27 -17.06 -8.38 -3.98
CA GLY A 27 -17.72 -8.75 -5.23
C GLY A 27 -16.91 -9.77 -6.01
N GLU A 28 -17.44 -10.19 -7.15
CA GLU A 28 -16.75 -11.11 -8.05
C GLU A 28 -15.48 -10.48 -8.61
N THR A 29 -15.56 -9.23 -9.00
CA THR A 29 -14.48 -8.48 -9.67
C THR A 29 -13.90 -7.34 -8.86
N ALA A 30 -14.61 -6.83 -7.86
CA ALA A 30 -14.16 -5.70 -7.07
C ALA A 30 -14.56 -5.82 -5.60
N ASP A 31 -13.65 -5.38 -4.72
CA ASP A 31 -13.84 -5.28 -3.28
C ASP A 31 -13.70 -3.84 -2.82
N LEU A 32 -14.53 -3.43 -1.86
CA LEU A 32 -14.43 -2.16 -1.16
C LEU A 32 -14.05 -2.42 0.30
N PHE A 33 -13.00 -1.76 0.77
CA PHE A 33 -12.51 -1.91 2.14
C PHE A 33 -11.85 -0.63 2.65
N SER A 34 -11.80 -0.49 3.96
CA SER A 34 -11.17 0.64 4.65
C SER A 34 -10.01 0.15 5.50
N VAL A 35 -8.95 0.95 5.56
CA VAL A 35 -7.75 0.64 6.34
C VAL A 35 -7.25 1.89 7.04
N VAL A 36 -6.94 1.78 8.34
CA VAL A 36 -6.19 2.81 9.05
C VAL A 36 -4.71 2.43 9.02
N LEU A 37 -3.91 3.25 8.35
CA LEU A 37 -2.48 3.05 8.19
C LEU A 37 -1.70 3.95 9.15
N MET A 38 -0.66 3.40 9.78
CA MET A 38 0.32 4.19 10.50
C MET A 38 1.54 4.46 9.61
N ASN A 39 1.77 5.71 9.30
CA ASN A 39 3.01 6.15 8.69
C ASN A 39 3.94 6.71 9.77
N ARG A 40 5.06 6.04 9.99
CA ARG A 40 6.13 6.51 10.86
C ARG A 40 7.28 6.99 9.98
N SER A 41 7.44 8.29 9.87
CA SER A 41 8.64 8.88 9.28
C SER A 41 9.58 9.36 10.38
N VAL A 42 10.82 9.66 9.98
CA VAL A 42 11.83 10.27 10.89
C VAL A 42 11.33 11.61 11.47
N LEU A 43 10.40 12.27 10.77
CA LEU A 43 9.93 13.62 11.10
C LEU A 43 8.52 13.63 11.72
N SER A 44 7.72 12.61 11.52
CA SER A 44 6.34 12.58 12.05
C SER A 44 5.76 11.18 12.16
N LYS A 45 4.81 11.03 13.08
CA LYS A 45 3.94 9.86 13.22
C LYS A 45 2.53 10.30 12.81
N THR A 46 2.08 9.85 11.65
CA THR A 46 0.78 10.22 11.10
C THR A 46 -0.04 8.95 10.85
N ALA A 47 -1.29 8.94 11.26
CA ALA A 47 -2.23 7.91 10.86
C ALA A 47 -3.08 8.40 9.68
N LEU A 48 -3.40 7.50 8.75
CA LEU A 48 -4.22 7.76 7.58
C LEU A 48 -5.41 6.83 7.58
N ASP A 49 -6.61 7.39 7.48
CA ASP A 49 -7.85 6.65 7.23
C ASP A 49 -8.10 6.63 5.73
N CYS A 50 -8.10 5.41 5.16
CA CYS A 50 -8.13 5.20 3.73
C CYS A 50 -9.26 4.26 3.33
N ASP A 51 -10.08 4.67 2.35
CA ASP A 51 -11.01 3.78 1.68
C ASP A 51 -10.43 3.35 0.34
N TYR A 52 -10.45 2.04 0.08
CA TYR A 52 -9.90 1.43 -1.11
C TYR A 52 -10.96 0.68 -1.92
N GLU A 53 -10.76 0.70 -3.22
CA GLU A 53 -11.38 -0.22 -4.16
C GLU A 53 -10.29 -1.07 -4.81
N SER A 54 -10.41 -2.39 -4.73
CA SER A 54 -9.54 -3.34 -5.43
C SER A 54 -10.33 -4.09 -6.48
N THR A 55 -9.91 -4.00 -7.73
CA THR A 55 -10.43 -4.79 -8.84
C THR A 55 -9.50 -5.95 -9.14
N PHE A 56 -10.05 -7.14 -9.36
CA PHE A 56 -9.31 -8.36 -9.64
C PHE A 56 -9.61 -8.84 -11.05
N VAL A 57 -8.57 -9.10 -11.84
CA VAL A 57 -8.68 -9.57 -13.21
C VAL A 57 -7.90 -10.86 -13.38
N ARG A 58 -8.59 -11.94 -13.73
CA ARG A 58 -7.97 -13.21 -14.12
C ARG A 58 -7.53 -13.10 -15.58
N VAL A 59 -6.26 -13.37 -15.85
CA VAL A 59 -5.69 -13.40 -17.20
C VAL A 59 -5.83 -14.81 -17.79
N ASP A 60 -5.45 -15.82 -16.99
CA ASP A 60 -5.57 -17.24 -17.29
C ASP A 60 -5.58 -18.06 -15.99
N ASP A 61 -5.40 -19.38 -16.09
CA ASP A 61 -5.47 -20.28 -14.92
C ASP A 61 -4.32 -20.07 -13.93
N ARG A 62 -3.21 -19.48 -14.34
CA ARG A 62 -2.02 -19.28 -13.51
C ARG A 62 -1.70 -17.80 -13.24
N ARG A 63 -2.32 -16.87 -13.98
CA ARG A 63 -2.00 -15.44 -13.90
C ARG A 63 -3.22 -14.60 -13.62
N MET A 64 -3.04 -13.66 -12.73
CA MET A 64 -4.02 -12.61 -12.45
C MET A 64 -3.33 -11.34 -11.98
N TYR A 65 -4.06 -10.25 -12.00
CA TYR A 65 -3.62 -9.01 -11.39
C TYR A 65 -4.74 -8.34 -10.62
N SER A 66 -4.36 -7.48 -9.69
CA SER A 66 -5.28 -6.58 -9.01
C SER A 66 -4.86 -5.14 -9.22
N ILE A 67 -5.86 -4.27 -9.31
CA ILE A 67 -5.71 -2.82 -9.33
C ILE A 67 -6.36 -2.30 -8.06
N THR A 68 -5.59 -1.63 -7.21
CA THR A 68 -6.10 -1.02 -5.98
C THR A 68 -5.97 0.49 -6.06
N GLN A 69 -7.07 1.19 -5.82
CA GLN A 69 -7.13 2.65 -5.82
C GLN A 69 -7.68 3.16 -4.50
N ALA A 70 -7.00 4.11 -3.88
CA ALA A 70 -7.57 4.85 -2.78
C ALA A 70 -8.66 5.80 -3.32
N LYS A 71 -9.87 5.62 -2.82
CA LYS A 71 -11.03 6.48 -3.13
C LYS A 71 -11.04 7.71 -2.22
N ARG A 72 -10.61 7.52 -0.98
CA ARG A 72 -10.52 8.57 0.04
C ARG A 72 -9.26 8.34 0.87
N ILE A 73 -8.55 9.40 1.20
CA ILE A 73 -7.46 9.42 2.16
C ILE A 73 -7.63 10.63 3.05
N GLN A 74 -7.73 10.42 4.35
CA GLN A 74 -7.82 11.46 5.36
C GLN A 74 -6.74 11.25 6.43
N GLU A 75 -6.14 12.32 6.91
CA GLU A 75 -5.20 12.24 8.02
C GLU A 75 -5.98 12.22 9.35
N ILE A 76 -5.48 11.42 10.29
CA ILE A 76 -5.97 11.40 11.66
C ILE A 76 -4.99 12.20 12.52
N ALA A 77 -5.42 13.37 12.96
CA ALA A 77 -4.64 14.19 13.88
C ALA A 77 -4.69 13.59 15.29
N ASP A 78 -3.62 13.81 16.05
CA ASP A 78 -3.46 13.40 17.45
C ASP A 78 -3.75 11.90 17.70
N TYR A 79 -3.43 11.03 16.72
CA TYR A 79 -3.74 9.61 16.78
C TYR A 79 -3.24 8.94 18.07
N GLY A 80 -4.14 8.18 18.72
CA GLY A 80 -3.88 7.48 19.97
C GLY A 80 -3.98 8.36 21.21
N THR A 81 -4.53 9.58 21.09
CA THR A 81 -4.80 10.47 22.23
C THR A 81 -6.31 10.76 22.38
N ALA A 82 -6.71 11.35 23.49
CA ALA A 82 -8.10 11.80 23.71
C ALA A 82 -8.53 12.93 22.77
N LYS A 83 -7.61 13.57 22.06
CA LYS A 83 -7.86 14.64 21.08
C LYS A 83 -7.90 14.14 19.64
N GLN A 84 -7.79 12.82 19.43
CA GLN A 84 -7.81 12.23 18.10
C GLN A 84 -9.06 12.64 17.31
N HIS A 85 -8.85 13.10 16.09
CA HIS A 85 -9.91 13.40 15.15
C HIS A 85 -9.42 13.27 13.69
N THR A 86 -10.35 12.94 12.80
CA THR A 86 -10.06 12.84 11.36
C THR A 86 -10.17 14.23 10.73
N LEU A 87 -9.15 14.61 9.96
CA LEU A 87 -9.15 15.87 9.22
C LEU A 87 -9.98 15.72 7.92
N PRO A 88 -10.57 16.82 7.41
CA PRO A 88 -11.17 16.82 6.07
C PRO A 88 -10.22 16.37 4.98
N GLU A 89 -10.78 15.83 3.87
CA GLU A 89 -9.96 15.48 2.70
C GLU A 89 -9.16 16.67 2.19
N GLY A 90 -7.89 16.43 1.89
CA GLY A 90 -6.97 17.46 1.39
C GLY A 90 -6.38 18.36 2.47
N GLU A 91 -6.80 18.22 3.73
CA GLU A 91 -6.20 18.90 4.87
C GLU A 91 -5.10 18.04 5.53
N GLY A 92 -4.29 18.66 6.39
CA GLY A 92 -3.19 18.00 7.10
C GLY A 92 -1.83 18.19 6.43
N THR A 93 -0.91 17.25 6.68
CA THR A 93 0.47 17.32 6.20
C THR A 93 0.59 17.04 4.70
N GLY A 94 -0.38 16.33 4.11
CA GLY A 94 -0.39 15.97 2.71
C GLY A 94 0.70 14.95 2.34
N ILE A 95 1.10 14.11 3.30
CA ILE A 95 2.12 13.07 3.08
C ILE A 95 1.72 12.15 1.93
N ILE A 96 0.46 11.69 1.92
CA ILE A 96 -0.13 10.93 0.83
C ILE A 96 -1.58 11.39 0.67
N TRP A 97 -1.97 11.79 -0.54
CA TRP A 97 -3.34 12.19 -0.85
C TRP A 97 -3.96 11.41 -2.02
N ARG A 98 -3.14 10.64 -2.74
CA ARG A 98 -3.56 9.66 -3.74
C ARG A 98 -2.67 8.45 -3.66
N LEU A 99 -3.25 7.26 -3.75
CA LEU A 99 -2.55 6.00 -3.83
C LEU A 99 -3.21 5.11 -4.88
N TYR A 100 -2.38 4.52 -5.71
CA TYR A 100 -2.76 3.56 -6.73
C TYR A 100 -1.71 2.46 -6.77
N SER A 101 -2.14 1.21 -6.88
CA SER A 101 -1.21 0.09 -7.03
C SER A 101 -1.74 -0.97 -7.98
N VAL A 102 -0.80 -1.65 -8.63
CA VAL A 102 -1.06 -2.83 -9.45
C VAL A 102 -0.23 -3.97 -8.88
N SER A 103 -0.88 -5.07 -8.54
CA SER A 103 -0.20 -6.29 -8.11
C SER A 103 -0.49 -7.40 -9.12
N ARG A 104 0.58 -8.04 -9.62
CA ARG A 104 0.53 -9.18 -10.54
C ARG A 104 0.88 -10.44 -9.78
N PHE A 105 0.15 -11.50 -10.05
CA PHE A 105 0.30 -12.80 -9.41
C PHE A 105 0.48 -13.84 -10.51
N GLU A 106 1.52 -14.65 -10.41
CA GLU A 106 1.81 -15.74 -11.34
C GLU A 106 2.17 -17.01 -10.57
N GLU A 107 1.40 -18.08 -10.80
CA GLU A 107 1.69 -19.39 -10.27
C GLU A 107 2.65 -20.12 -11.21
N ARG A 108 3.79 -20.58 -10.67
CA ARG A 108 4.80 -21.38 -11.37
C ARG A 108 5.02 -22.69 -10.64
N GLU A 109 5.80 -23.58 -11.23
CA GLU A 109 6.09 -24.90 -10.64
C GLU A 109 6.81 -24.81 -9.29
N ASP A 110 7.58 -23.76 -9.06
CA ASP A 110 8.37 -23.52 -7.85
C ASP A 110 7.71 -22.57 -6.86
N GLY A 111 6.50 -22.06 -7.15
CA GLY A 111 5.73 -21.24 -6.22
C GLY A 111 4.89 -20.12 -6.85
N LEU A 112 4.42 -19.20 -6.00
CA LEU A 112 3.67 -18.02 -6.38
C LEU A 112 4.61 -16.79 -6.48
N TYR A 113 4.62 -16.15 -7.63
CA TYR A 113 5.35 -14.91 -7.86
C TYR A 113 4.39 -13.72 -7.72
N ILE A 114 4.81 -12.72 -6.95
CA ILE A 114 4.05 -11.50 -6.73
C ILE A 114 4.94 -10.32 -7.11
N GLU A 115 4.44 -9.49 -8.02
CA GLU A 115 5.03 -8.22 -8.40
C GLU A 115 4.04 -7.10 -8.08
N THR A 116 4.50 -6.04 -7.40
CA THR A 116 3.65 -4.90 -7.06
C THR A 116 4.32 -3.60 -7.46
N GLU A 117 3.59 -2.77 -8.19
CA GLU A 117 3.90 -1.39 -8.48
C GLU A 117 2.95 -0.49 -7.70
N ALA A 118 3.47 0.54 -7.04
CA ALA A 118 2.67 1.51 -6.31
C ALA A 118 3.04 2.94 -6.70
N MET A 119 2.03 3.77 -6.88
CA MET A 119 2.14 5.21 -7.15
C MET A 119 1.45 5.97 -6.04
N ALA A 120 2.18 6.85 -5.37
CA ALA A 120 1.63 7.73 -4.36
C ALA A 120 1.89 9.19 -4.75
N LEU A 121 0.90 10.05 -4.57
CA LEU A 121 1.05 11.49 -4.71
C LEU A 121 1.07 12.11 -3.31
N SER A 122 2.04 12.98 -3.11
CA SER A 122 2.20 13.79 -1.90
C SER A 122 2.22 15.27 -2.25
N ARG A 123 2.16 16.13 -1.25
CA ARG A 123 2.40 17.57 -1.46
C ARG A 123 3.78 17.82 -2.03
N ASP A 124 3.87 18.88 -2.79
CA ASP A 124 5.14 19.34 -3.36
C ASP A 124 6.18 19.60 -2.26
N ILE A 125 7.37 19.05 -2.46
CA ILE A 125 8.51 19.33 -1.61
C ILE A 125 9.11 20.65 -2.10
N PRO A 126 9.24 21.66 -1.22
CA PRO A 126 9.91 22.90 -1.57
C PRO A 126 11.26 22.63 -2.23
N SER A 127 11.57 23.35 -3.31
CA SER A 127 12.77 23.11 -4.12
C SER A 127 14.07 23.13 -3.31
N ALA A 128 14.15 23.97 -2.29
CA ALA A 128 15.30 24.06 -1.37
C ALA A 128 15.51 22.78 -0.53
N LEU A 129 14.45 21.99 -0.28
CA LEU A 129 14.53 20.77 0.53
C LEU A 129 14.58 19.50 -0.32
N ARG A 130 14.37 19.60 -1.62
CA ARG A 130 14.23 18.45 -2.53
C ARG A 130 15.43 17.52 -2.50
N LEU A 131 16.65 18.06 -2.49
CA LEU A 131 17.89 17.25 -2.47
C LEU A 131 18.03 16.39 -1.21
N VAL A 132 17.46 16.83 -0.09
CA VAL A 132 17.54 16.11 1.19
C VAL A 132 16.34 15.18 1.37
N VAL A 133 15.14 15.64 1.03
CA VAL A 133 13.89 14.91 1.30
C VAL A 133 13.62 13.82 0.27
N GLU A 134 13.94 14.05 -1.00
CA GLU A 134 13.64 13.07 -2.07
C GLU A 134 14.31 11.69 -1.86
N PRO A 135 15.60 11.60 -1.48
CA PRO A 135 16.23 10.31 -1.19
C PRO A 135 15.58 9.60 -0.01
N ILE A 136 15.15 10.35 1.01
CA ILE A 136 14.47 9.79 2.20
C ILE A 136 13.11 9.21 1.79
N VAL A 137 12.31 9.96 1.03
CA VAL A 137 11.00 9.48 0.55
C VAL A 137 11.14 8.23 -0.30
N ARG A 138 12.09 8.20 -1.22
CA ARG A 138 12.38 7.02 -2.06
C ARG A 138 12.73 5.80 -1.22
N ARG A 139 13.59 5.97 -0.23
CA ARG A 139 14.01 4.89 0.67
C ARG A 139 12.83 4.37 1.48
N VAL A 140 12.08 5.24 2.13
CA VAL A 140 10.93 4.87 2.97
C VAL A 140 9.85 4.16 2.14
N SER A 141 9.54 4.65 0.94
CA SER A 141 8.56 4.01 0.04
C SER A 141 9.00 2.62 -0.39
N ARG A 142 10.29 2.44 -0.70
CA ARG A 142 10.84 1.14 -1.05
C ARG A 142 10.79 0.16 0.12
N GLU A 143 11.24 0.58 1.30
CA GLU A 143 11.22 -0.24 2.52
C GLU A 143 9.79 -0.66 2.90
N ALA A 144 8.82 0.24 2.76
CA ALA A 144 7.41 -0.07 3.01
C ALA A 144 6.87 -1.14 2.06
N LEU A 145 7.17 -1.03 0.75
CA LEU A 145 6.74 -2.01 -0.24
C LEU A 145 7.40 -3.37 -0.05
N GLU A 146 8.72 -3.40 0.20
CA GLU A 146 9.46 -4.63 0.49
C GLU A 146 8.92 -5.32 1.76
N THR A 147 8.61 -4.55 2.80
CA THR A 147 8.02 -5.07 4.04
C THR A 147 6.66 -5.68 3.79
N ALA A 148 5.76 -4.99 3.08
CA ALA A 148 4.43 -5.50 2.75
C ALA A 148 4.51 -6.80 1.93
N LEU A 149 5.38 -6.86 0.92
CA LEU A 149 5.59 -8.07 0.13
C LEU A 149 6.10 -9.25 0.96
N ARG A 150 7.07 -9.02 1.85
CA ARG A 150 7.57 -10.06 2.77
C ARG A 150 6.48 -10.55 3.73
N GLN A 151 5.68 -9.64 4.27
CA GLN A 151 4.58 -9.99 5.17
C GLN A 151 3.51 -10.82 4.43
N THR A 152 3.16 -10.44 3.20
CA THR A 152 2.26 -11.22 2.34
C THR A 152 2.80 -12.63 2.09
N ALA A 153 4.09 -12.74 1.80
CA ALA A 153 4.75 -14.02 1.59
C ALA A 153 4.71 -14.91 2.82
N ASN A 154 5.10 -14.36 3.98
CA ASN A 154 5.09 -15.10 5.23
C ASN A 154 3.67 -15.61 5.57
N ALA A 155 2.65 -14.78 5.36
CA ALA A 155 1.26 -15.20 5.55
C ALA A 155 0.85 -16.30 4.57
N ALA A 156 1.31 -16.26 3.32
CA ALA A 156 1.08 -17.30 2.33
C ALA A 156 1.71 -18.64 2.74
N HIS A 157 2.96 -18.61 3.22
CA HIS A 157 3.64 -19.79 3.74
C HIS A 157 2.93 -20.38 4.96
N ALA A 158 2.54 -19.55 5.92
CA ALA A 158 1.82 -19.99 7.13
C ALA A 158 0.47 -20.64 6.80
N SER A 159 -0.15 -20.28 5.68
CA SER A 159 -1.42 -20.85 5.22
C SER A 159 -1.26 -22.15 4.41
N GLY A 160 -0.06 -22.76 4.36
CA GLY A 160 0.22 -24.00 3.66
C GLY A 160 0.43 -23.87 2.15
N GLY A 161 0.60 -22.65 1.66
CA GLY A 161 1.00 -22.37 0.27
C GLY A 161 2.52 -22.35 0.14
N ALA A 162 3.09 -23.08 -0.82
CA ALA A 162 4.50 -22.95 -1.20
C ALA A 162 4.69 -21.61 -1.94
N ALA A 163 4.91 -20.53 -1.20
CA ALA A 163 5.20 -19.21 -1.78
C ALA A 163 6.69 -18.90 -1.63
N THR A 164 7.43 -18.89 -2.73
CA THR A 164 8.81 -18.41 -2.74
C THR A 164 8.83 -16.96 -3.17
N VAL A 165 9.14 -16.03 -2.23
CA VAL A 165 9.32 -14.62 -2.58
C VAL A 165 10.77 -14.40 -2.96
N ARG A 166 11.01 -14.18 -4.25
CA ARG A 166 12.23 -13.56 -4.74
C ARG A 166 11.98 -12.07 -4.96
N ALA A 167 12.61 -11.23 -4.16
CA ALA A 167 12.72 -9.81 -4.49
C ALA A 167 13.59 -9.71 -5.75
N ALA A 168 13.00 -9.50 -6.91
CA ALA A 168 13.75 -9.11 -8.07
C ALA A 168 14.27 -7.68 -7.88
N PRO A 169 15.53 -7.38 -8.21
CA PRO A 169 15.99 -6.01 -8.24
C PRO A 169 15.23 -5.28 -9.36
N PHE A 170 14.35 -4.36 -8.96
CA PHE A 170 13.66 -3.51 -9.91
C PHE A 170 14.65 -2.58 -10.60
N PRO A 171 14.75 -2.60 -11.94
CA PRO A 171 15.32 -1.47 -12.63
C PRO A 171 14.31 -0.31 -12.54
N PHE A 172 14.50 0.58 -11.60
CA PHE A 172 13.80 1.85 -11.59
C PHE A 172 14.25 2.65 -12.81
N ALA A 173 13.55 2.49 -13.92
CA ALA A 173 13.57 3.49 -14.96
C ALA A 173 12.80 4.70 -14.41
N LEU A 174 13.53 5.75 -14.14
CA LEU A 174 13.02 7.08 -13.82
C LEU A 174 12.09 7.51 -14.96
N LEU A 175 10.79 7.38 -14.78
CA LEU A 175 9.85 8.16 -15.56
C LEU A 175 9.97 9.60 -15.07
N PRO A 176 10.27 10.57 -15.96
CA PRO A 176 10.34 11.96 -15.58
C PRO A 176 8.97 12.39 -15.06
N THR A 177 8.95 12.93 -13.86
CA THR A 177 7.79 13.58 -13.26
C THR A 177 7.37 14.72 -14.20
N ARG A 178 6.39 14.51 -15.04
CA ARG A 178 5.75 15.59 -15.81
C ARG A 178 4.86 16.34 -14.83
N ILE A 179 5.34 17.50 -14.41
CA ILE A 179 4.51 18.49 -13.72
C ILE A 179 3.50 18.99 -14.74
N VAL A 180 2.24 18.63 -14.56
CA VAL A 180 1.12 19.30 -15.24
C VAL A 180 0.77 20.50 -14.36
N ARG A 181 0.95 21.70 -14.94
CA ARG A 181 0.53 22.98 -14.35
C ARG A 181 -0.98 23.10 -14.40
#